data_36d92db865027521dbdab35513ed9866
#
_entry.id   36d92db865027521dbdab35513ed9866
#
_cell.length_a   1.000
_cell.length_b   1.000
_cell.length_c   1.000
_cell.angle_alpha   90.00
_cell.angle_beta   90.00
_cell.angle_gamma   90.00
#
_symmetry.space_group_name_H-M   'P 1'
#
loop_
_entity.id
_entity.type
_entity.pdbx_description
1 polymer ?
#
loop_
_entity_poly.entity_id
_entity_poly.type
_entity_poly.pdbx_seq_one_letter_code
_entity_poly.pdbx_strand_id
1 'polypeptide(L)'
;MADPIDRYSKIALDSKGKLKDAWNKFTKQFQVIENYQSQIEQSDRQIQRGELDMLLRSNACEIVFVRRRPERAPGRPSVRRMICTNSQNILASDNGIRSLNYHPPVTPRRLNEAKHNIVVVWDIFMQDYRNVSMDSCYLRQTIPDDDTFWKYYNDALYIMTSAQKMNFMDSID
;
A
#
# COMPACT_ATOMS: atom_id res chain seq x y z
N MET A 1 -16.98 18.55 5.82
CA MET A 1 -16.36 17.28 5.42
C MET A 1 -15.82 16.58 6.67
N ALA A 2 -16.09 15.30 6.79
CA ALA A 2 -15.51 14.53 7.88
C ALA A 2 -13.99 14.47 7.71
N ASP A 3 -13.28 14.55 8.83
CA ASP A 3 -11.84 14.33 8.88
C ASP A 3 -11.52 12.98 8.21
N PRO A 4 -10.48 12.90 7.36
CA PRO A 4 -10.02 11.63 6.77
C PRO A 4 -9.81 10.52 7.79
N ILE A 5 -9.26 10.85 8.94
CA ILE A 5 -9.03 9.90 10.05
C ILE A 5 -10.35 9.39 10.60
N ASP A 6 -11.34 10.25 10.75
CA ASP A 6 -12.68 9.87 11.25
C ASP A 6 -13.39 8.94 10.27
N ARG A 7 -13.26 9.20 8.96
CA ARG A 7 -13.83 8.33 7.93
C ARG A 7 -13.23 6.93 7.99
N TYR A 8 -11.95 6.86 8.21
CA TYR A 8 -11.19 5.63 8.35
C TYR A 8 -11.64 4.84 9.56
N SER A 9 -11.63 5.49 10.71
CA SER A 9 -12.06 4.89 11.98
C SER A 9 -13.50 4.41 11.91
N LYS A 10 -14.37 5.18 11.25
CA LYS A 10 -15.77 4.82 11.09
C LYS A 10 -15.97 3.57 10.26
N ILE A 11 -15.25 3.46 9.14
CA ILE A 11 -15.33 2.26 8.28
C ILE A 11 -14.81 1.04 9.05
N ALA A 12 -13.75 1.19 9.81
CA ALA A 12 -13.20 0.13 10.63
C ALA A 12 -14.17 -0.32 11.73
N LEU A 13 -14.84 0.63 12.38
CA LEU A 13 -15.86 0.36 13.41
C LEU A 13 -17.08 -0.34 12.83
N ASP A 14 -17.54 0.07 11.64
CA ASP A 14 -18.69 -0.53 10.97
C ASP A 14 -18.44 -2.00 10.55
N SER A 15 -17.18 -2.38 10.42
CA SER A 15 -16.77 -3.75 10.08
C SER A 15 -16.67 -4.68 11.28
N LYS A 16 -17.01 -4.21 12.46
CA LYS A 16 -17.20 -4.93 13.74
C LYS A 16 -16.27 -6.12 14.01
N GLY A 17 -15.17 -5.87 14.62
CA GLY A 17 -14.36 -6.93 15.21
C GLY A 17 -13.49 -7.75 14.25
N LYS A 18 -13.98 -8.14 13.09
CA LYS A 18 -13.17 -8.93 12.12
C LYS A 18 -11.95 -8.19 11.62
N LEU A 19 -12.12 -6.92 11.27
CA LEU A 19 -11.00 -6.07 10.84
C LEU A 19 -10.08 -5.76 12.00
N LYS A 20 -10.64 -5.53 13.19
CA LYS A 20 -9.86 -5.28 14.40
C LYS A 20 -9.02 -6.50 14.80
N ASP A 21 -9.58 -7.70 14.72
CA ASP A 21 -8.87 -8.94 15.01
C ASP A 21 -7.74 -9.18 13.99
N ALA A 22 -8.02 -8.96 12.71
CA ALA A 22 -7.01 -9.04 11.67
C ALA A 22 -5.88 -8.04 11.91
N TRP A 23 -6.22 -6.80 12.27
CA TRP A 23 -5.25 -5.76 12.62
C TRP A 23 -4.38 -6.16 13.80
N ASN A 24 -4.99 -6.70 14.86
CA ASN A 24 -4.22 -7.14 16.04
C ASN A 24 -3.21 -8.23 15.69
N LYS A 25 -3.55 -9.14 14.79
CA LYS A 25 -2.61 -10.15 14.30
C LYS A 25 -1.44 -9.50 13.54
N PHE A 26 -1.72 -8.53 12.68
CA PHE A 26 -0.69 -7.77 11.98
C PHE A 26 0.19 -6.98 12.94
N THR A 27 -0.40 -6.32 13.92
CA THR A 27 0.35 -5.52 14.90
C THR A 27 1.41 -6.37 15.61
N LYS A 28 1.10 -7.62 15.96
CA LYS A 28 2.07 -8.53 16.57
C LYS A 28 3.23 -8.84 15.64
N GLN A 29 2.98 -9.01 14.35
CA GLN A 29 4.03 -9.27 13.36
C GLN A 29 4.88 -8.03 13.07
N PHE A 30 4.29 -6.85 13.14
CA PHE A 30 4.96 -5.58 12.92
C PHE A 30 5.68 -5.05 14.16
N GLN A 31 5.56 -5.66 15.33
CA GLN A 31 6.27 -5.24 16.53
C GLN A 31 7.79 -5.21 16.35
N VAL A 32 8.32 -6.09 15.52
CA VAL A 32 9.75 -6.11 15.18
C VAL A 32 10.18 -4.81 14.47
N ILE A 33 9.23 -4.11 13.85
CA ILE A 33 9.48 -2.90 13.08
C ILE A 33 9.50 -1.65 13.97
N GLU A 34 9.03 -1.72 15.20
CA GLU A 34 9.04 -0.56 16.10
C GLU A 34 10.42 0.08 16.22
N ASN A 35 11.47 -0.76 16.16
CA ASN A 35 12.85 -0.29 16.18
C ASN A 35 13.25 0.54 14.96
N TYR A 36 12.47 0.46 13.86
CA TYR A 36 12.70 1.19 12.63
C TYR A 36 11.78 2.40 12.47
N GLN A 37 10.87 2.63 13.39
CA GLN A 37 9.88 3.72 13.30
C GLN A 37 10.52 5.10 13.16
N SER A 38 11.69 5.30 13.75
CA SER A 38 12.41 6.56 13.61
C SER A 38 12.90 6.83 12.18
N GLN A 39 12.98 5.80 11.34
CA GLN A 39 13.41 5.88 9.94
C GLN A 39 12.24 5.89 8.96
N ILE A 40 11.04 5.63 9.44
CA ILE A 40 9.83 5.56 8.62
C ILE A 40 8.96 6.76 8.94
N GLU A 41 8.71 7.58 7.94
CA GLU A 41 7.76 8.68 8.08
C GLU A 41 6.34 8.12 8.13
N GLN A 42 5.66 8.38 9.24
CA GLN A 42 4.25 8.03 9.39
C GLN A 42 3.39 9.27 9.21
N SER A 43 2.38 9.13 8.37
CA SER A 43 1.50 10.23 8.01
C SER A 43 0.13 9.64 7.68
N ASP A 44 -0.90 10.08 8.34
CA ASP A 44 -2.27 9.61 8.10
C ASP A 44 -3.07 10.74 7.47
N ARG A 45 -2.76 11.04 6.20
CA ARG A 45 -3.30 12.21 5.50
C ARG A 45 -3.73 11.89 4.08
N GLN A 46 -4.69 12.65 3.58
CA GLN A 46 -5.09 12.58 2.18
C GLN A 46 -3.96 13.09 1.29
N ILE A 47 -3.72 12.39 0.18
CA ILE A 47 -2.64 12.70 -0.73
C ILE A 47 -3.18 12.86 -2.15
N GLN A 48 -2.56 13.75 -2.91
CA GLN A 48 -2.89 14.02 -4.30
C GLN A 48 -1.98 13.22 -5.25
N ARG A 49 -2.44 13.06 -6.49
CA ARG A 49 -1.75 12.25 -7.51
C ARG A 49 -0.28 12.65 -7.71
N GLY A 50 -0.01 13.92 -7.89
CA GLY A 50 1.35 14.40 -8.18
C GLY A 50 2.31 14.17 -7.01
N GLU A 51 1.84 14.35 -5.78
CA GLU A 51 2.64 14.12 -4.58
C GLU A 51 2.95 12.63 -4.41
N LEU A 52 1.94 11.77 -4.57
CA LEU A 52 2.15 10.32 -4.48
C LEU A 52 3.11 9.83 -5.55
N ASP A 53 2.94 10.29 -6.78
CA ASP A 53 3.83 9.93 -7.89
C ASP A 53 5.29 10.27 -7.58
N MET A 54 5.54 11.45 -7.00
CA MET A 54 6.88 11.85 -6.57
C MET A 54 7.42 10.95 -5.45
N LEU A 55 6.62 10.69 -4.42
CA LEU A 55 7.05 9.88 -3.27
C LEU A 55 7.39 8.45 -3.69
N LEU A 56 6.63 7.87 -4.60
CA LEU A 56 6.83 6.51 -5.06
C LEU A 56 8.14 6.30 -5.81
N ARG A 57 8.74 7.36 -6.33
CA ARG A 57 10.02 7.27 -7.06
C ARG A 57 11.21 7.04 -6.15
N SER A 58 11.10 7.40 -4.88
CA SER A 58 12.18 7.29 -3.89
C SER A 58 11.76 6.58 -2.59
N ASN A 59 10.54 6.06 -2.54
CA ASN A 59 10.01 5.37 -1.39
C ASN A 59 9.08 4.25 -1.81
N ALA A 60 8.88 3.28 -0.91
CA ALA A 60 7.65 2.50 -0.88
C ALA A 60 6.64 3.26 -0.01
N CYS A 61 5.37 3.16 -0.36
CA CYS A 61 4.31 3.85 0.36
C CYS A 61 3.23 2.86 0.80
N GLU A 62 2.78 3.00 2.03
CA GLU A 62 1.55 2.37 2.47
C GLU A 62 0.42 3.37 2.26
N ILE A 63 -0.54 2.99 1.44
CA ILE A 63 -1.67 3.83 1.07
C ILE A 63 -2.99 3.11 1.33
N VAL A 64 -4.04 3.89 1.46
CA VAL A 64 -5.41 3.41 1.49
C VAL A 64 -6.24 4.24 0.54
N PHE A 65 -7.01 3.57 -0.29
CA PHE A 65 -7.82 4.25 -1.30
C PHE A 65 -9.16 3.56 -1.50
N VAL A 66 -10.13 4.32 -2.04
CA VAL A 66 -11.44 3.80 -2.38
C VAL A 66 -11.40 3.31 -3.83
N ARG A 67 -11.81 2.06 -4.04
CA ARG A 67 -11.91 1.50 -5.40
C ARG A 67 -13.06 2.14 -6.16
N ARG A 68 -12.86 2.47 -7.42
CA ARG A 68 -13.90 3.07 -8.26
C ARG A 68 -15.01 2.10 -8.61
N ARG A 69 -14.67 0.81 -8.75
CA ARG A 69 -15.58 -0.23 -9.21
C ARG A 69 -15.56 -1.41 -8.24
N PRO A 70 -16.08 -1.21 -7.02
CA PRO A 70 -16.09 -2.28 -6.01
C PRO A 70 -16.92 -3.48 -6.44
N GLU A 71 -17.89 -3.31 -7.34
CA GLU A 71 -18.72 -4.37 -7.90
C GLU A 71 -17.93 -5.41 -8.69
N ARG A 72 -16.74 -5.10 -9.18
CA ARG A 72 -15.86 -6.04 -9.90
C ARG A 72 -15.25 -7.10 -9.00
N ALA A 73 -15.26 -6.87 -7.69
CA ALA A 73 -14.79 -7.82 -6.70
C ALA A 73 -15.83 -7.92 -5.57
N PRO A 74 -16.98 -8.53 -5.85
CA PRO A 74 -18.06 -8.65 -4.86
C PRO A 74 -17.56 -9.42 -3.63
N GLY A 75 -18.01 -8.98 -2.46
CA GLY A 75 -17.59 -9.57 -1.19
C GLY A 75 -16.30 -9.00 -0.62
N ARG A 76 -15.58 -8.14 -1.35
CA ARG A 76 -14.40 -7.44 -0.85
C ARG A 76 -14.76 -6.00 -0.45
N PRO A 77 -14.08 -5.41 0.56
CA PRO A 77 -14.30 -4.02 0.94
C PRO A 77 -14.09 -3.06 -0.23
N SER A 78 -14.84 -1.97 -0.27
CA SER A 78 -14.65 -0.90 -1.25
C SER A 78 -13.37 -0.11 -1.00
N VAL A 79 -12.87 -0.12 0.23
CA VAL A 79 -11.61 0.51 0.63
C VAL A 79 -10.51 -0.53 0.61
N ARG A 80 -9.35 -0.17 0.06
CA ARG A 80 -8.22 -1.07 -0.07
C ARG A 80 -6.95 -0.47 0.49
N ARG A 81 -6.22 -1.27 1.23
CA ARG A 81 -4.89 -0.96 1.76
C ARG A 81 -3.83 -1.63 0.89
N MET A 82 -2.74 -0.92 0.62
CA MET A 82 -1.70 -1.40 -0.26
C MET A 82 -0.34 -0.87 0.17
N ILE A 83 0.68 -1.71 0.03
CA ILE A 83 2.07 -1.27 0.04
C ILE A 83 2.58 -1.35 -1.40
N CYS A 84 3.04 -0.23 -1.92
CA CYS A 84 3.42 -0.11 -3.32
C CYS A 84 4.63 0.78 -3.51
N THR A 85 5.25 0.68 -4.68
CA THR A 85 6.38 1.53 -5.05
C THR A 85 6.50 1.64 -6.56
N ASN A 86 7.19 2.70 -7.01
CA ASN A 86 7.71 2.85 -8.37
C ASN A 86 9.22 3.14 -8.35
N SER A 87 9.85 2.97 -7.19
CA SER A 87 11.29 3.18 -7.04
C SER A 87 12.08 2.14 -7.82
N GLN A 88 12.92 2.58 -8.74
CA GLN A 88 13.81 1.69 -9.48
C GLN A 88 14.93 1.13 -8.58
N ASN A 89 15.28 1.84 -7.51
CA ASN A 89 16.24 1.33 -6.51
C ASN A 89 15.71 0.08 -5.81
N ILE A 90 14.39 -0.03 -5.64
CA ILE A 90 13.74 -1.23 -5.10
C ILE A 90 13.49 -2.24 -6.22
N LEU A 91 12.77 -1.82 -7.26
CA LEU A 91 12.22 -2.73 -8.26
C LEU A 91 13.27 -3.31 -9.20
N ALA A 92 14.20 -2.50 -9.68
CA ALA A 92 15.22 -2.92 -10.63
C ALA A 92 16.47 -3.51 -9.97
N SER A 93 16.51 -3.60 -8.65
CA SER A 93 17.56 -4.31 -7.92
C SER A 93 17.45 -5.82 -8.12
N ASP A 94 18.54 -6.55 -7.87
CA ASP A 94 18.49 -8.02 -7.89
C ASP A 94 17.44 -8.57 -6.94
N ASN A 95 17.33 -8.00 -5.75
CA ASN A 95 16.29 -8.39 -4.77
C ASN A 95 14.89 -8.05 -5.26
N GLY A 96 14.70 -6.93 -5.94
CA GLY A 96 13.40 -6.55 -6.50
C GLY A 96 12.93 -7.54 -7.55
N ILE A 97 13.81 -7.93 -8.45
CA ILE A 97 13.50 -8.90 -9.50
C ILE A 97 13.21 -10.28 -8.92
N ARG A 98 13.99 -10.73 -7.93
CA ARG A 98 13.83 -12.07 -7.33
C ARG A 98 12.68 -12.13 -6.33
N SER A 99 12.61 -11.18 -5.41
CA SER A 99 11.69 -11.24 -4.27
C SER A 99 10.33 -10.62 -4.56
N LEU A 100 10.30 -9.57 -5.40
CA LEU A 100 9.06 -8.88 -5.76
C LEU A 100 8.55 -9.28 -7.14
N ASN A 101 9.25 -10.18 -7.81
CA ASN A 101 8.92 -10.66 -9.16
C ASN A 101 8.78 -9.52 -10.19
N TYR A 102 9.53 -8.43 -9.98
CA TYR A 102 9.42 -7.25 -10.82
C TYR A 102 9.84 -7.52 -12.26
N HIS A 103 9.07 -7.00 -13.18
CA HIS A 103 9.40 -6.94 -14.61
C HIS A 103 8.89 -5.62 -15.19
N PRO A 104 9.63 -5.03 -16.16
CA PRO A 104 9.14 -3.83 -16.86
C PRO A 104 7.85 -4.13 -17.63
N PRO A 105 7.02 -3.11 -17.90
CA PRO A 105 5.84 -3.30 -18.73
C PRO A 105 6.22 -3.85 -20.11
N VAL A 106 5.50 -4.87 -20.57
CA VAL A 106 5.76 -5.51 -21.88
C VAL A 106 5.37 -4.59 -23.04
N THR A 107 4.33 -3.78 -22.84
CA THR A 107 3.85 -2.83 -23.85
C THR A 107 3.85 -1.41 -23.27
N PRO A 108 4.20 -0.39 -24.09
CA PRO A 108 4.11 0.99 -23.64
C PRO A 108 2.69 1.31 -23.19
N ARG A 109 2.56 1.97 -22.05
CA ARG A 109 1.26 2.37 -21.53
C ARG A 109 0.72 3.55 -22.33
N ARG A 110 -0.51 3.41 -22.81
CA ARG A 110 -1.24 4.48 -23.47
C ARG A 110 -2.20 5.20 -22.52
N LEU A 111 -2.26 4.76 -21.26
CA LEU A 111 -3.16 5.32 -20.28
C LEU A 111 -2.68 6.71 -19.82
N ASN A 112 -3.55 7.70 -19.93
CA ASN A 112 -3.28 9.03 -19.38
C ASN A 112 -3.65 9.05 -17.90
N GLU A 113 -2.66 8.82 -17.04
CA GLU A 113 -2.84 8.76 -15.59
C GLU A 113 -3.39 10.07 -15.02
N ALA A 114 -2.89 11.22 -15.48
CA ALA A 114 -3.35 12.52 -15.01
C ALA A 114 -4.82 12.77 -15.36
N LYS A 115 -5.23 12.44 -16.58
CA LYS A 115 -6.61 12.60 -17.03
C LYS A 115 -7.58 11.75 -16.21
N HIS A 116 -7.19 10.54 -15.89
CA HIS A 116 -8.03 9.60 -15.15
C HIS A 116 -7.86 9.70 -13.63
N ASN A 117 -7.01 10.60 -13.16
CA ASN A 117 -6.69 10.78 -11.74
C ASN A 117 -6.29 9.46 -11.07
N ILE A 118 -5.35 8.77 -11.68
CA ILE A 118 -4.80 7.51 -11.16
C ILE A 118 -3.29 7.57 -11.11
N VAL A 119 -2.70 6.69 -10.30
CA VAL A 119 -1.27 6.38 -10.32
C VAL A 119 -1.13 4.88 -10.55
N VAL A 120 -0.27 4.50 -11.48
CA VAL A 120 0.05 3.10 -11.70
C VAL A 120 1.26 2.75 -10.85
N VAL A 121 1.14 1.69 -10.06
CA VAL A 121 2.13 1.30 -9.05
C VAL A 121 2.44 -0.19 -9.15
N TRP A 122 3.60 -0.59 -8.61
CA TRP A 122 3.89 -1.98 -8.34
C TRP A 122 3.40 -2.34 -6.94
N ASP A 123 2.44 -3.25 -6.87
CA ASP A 123 1.89 -3.77 -5.61
C ASP A 123 2.84 -4.83 -5.06
N ILE A 124 3.38 -4.59 -3.88
CA ILE A 124 4.37 -5.48 -3.25
C ILE A 124 3.76 -6.86 -2.93
N PHE A 125 2.51 -6.90 -2.47
CA PHE A 125 1.88 -8.17 -2.09
C PHE A 125 1.38 -8.96 -3.29
N MET A 126 0.77 -8.27 -4.25
CA MET A 126 0.23 -8.94 -5.44
C MET A 126 1.30 -9.20 -6.49
N GLN A 127 2.46 -8.57 -6.37
CA GLN A 127 3.58 -8.71 -7.29
C GLN A 127 3.15 -8.45 -8.75
N ASP A 128 2.45 -7.35 -8.95
CA ASP A 128 1.94 -6.93 -10.25
C ASP A 128 1.62 -5.44 -10.25
N TYR A 129 1.43 -4.87 -11.45
CA TYR A 129 0.97 -3.50 -11.60
C TYR A 129 -0.48 -3.34 -11.18
N ARG A 130 -0.77 -2.21 -10.53
CA ARG A 130 -2.13 -1.84 -10.12
C ARG A 130 -2.38 -0.36 -10.39
N ASN A 131 -3.62 -0.06 -10.73
CA ASN A 131 -4.08 1.32 -10.86
C ASN A 131 -4.68 1.76 -9.53
N VAL A 132 -4.14 2.84 -8.99
CA VAL A 132 -4.64 3.44 -7.74
C VAL A 132 -5.50 4.64 -8.09
N SER A 133 -6.76 4.60 -7.69
CA SER A 133 -7.66 5.75 -7.81
C SER A 133 -7.27 6.81 -6.79
N MET A 134 -7.04 8.03 -7.27
CA MET A 134 -6.67 9.16 -6.42
C MET A 134 -7.88 10.01 -6.02
N ASP A 135 -9.09 9.57 -6.33
CA ASP A 135 -10.32 10.28 -5.95
C ASP A 135 -10.44 10.38 -4.42
N SER A 136 -9.98 9.35 -3.72
CA SER A 136 -9.91 9.34 -2.26
C SER A 136 -8.79 8.39 -1.86
N CYS A 137 -7.59 8.93 -1.72
CA CYS A 137 -6.38 8.19 -1.35
C CYS A 137 -5.73 8.83 -0.14
N TYR A 138 -5.32 8.00 0.81
CA TYR A 138 -4.66 8.42 2.04
C TYR A 138 -3.30 7.76 2.13
N LEU A 139 -2.29 8.56 2.46
CA LEU A 139 -0.94 8.08 2.77
C LEU A 139 -0.87 7.76 4.26
N ARG A 140 -0.41 6.56 4.58
CA ARG A 140 -0.17 6.15 5.97
C ARG A 140 1.29 6.25 6.36
N GLN A 141 2.19 5.78 5.51
CA GLN A 141 3.62 5.87 5.77
C GLN A 141 4.41 5.82 4.48
N THR A 142 5.61 6.39 4.52
CA THR A 142 6.63 6.26 3.48
C THR A 142 7.80 5.47 4.05
N ILE A 143 8.36 4.60 3.23
CA ILE A 143 9.50 3.76 3.59
C ILE A 143 10.61 4.07 2.61
N PRO A 144 11.76 4.64 3.05
CA PRO A 144 12.85 4.97 2.14
C PRO A 144 13.32 3.78 1.32
N ASP A 145 13.73 4.02 0.08
CA ASP A 145 14.11 3.00 -0.90
C ASP A 145 15.56 2.49 -0.76
N ASP A 146 16.06 2.52 0.44
CA ASP A 146 17.39 2.04 0.83
C ASP A 146 17.30 0.73 1.64
N ASP A 147 18.30 0.47 2.47
CA ASP A 147 18.30 -0.69 3.36
C ASP A 147 17.08 -0.74 4.29
N THR A 148 16.49 0.41 4.59
CA THR A 148 15.27 0.49 5.44
C THR A 148 14.13 -0.31 4.82
N PHE A 149 13.90 -0.19 3.51
CA PHE A 149 12.87 -0.97 2.82
C PHE A 149 13.12 -2.47 2.93
N TRP A 150 14.34 -2.93 2.67
CA TRP A 150 14.64 -4.36 2.67
C TRP A 150 14.63 -4.98 4.06
N LYS A 151 15.01 -4.20 5.08
CA LYS A 151 14.83 -4.64 6.48
C LYS A 151 13.36 -4.78 6.82
N TYR A 152 12.56 -3.79 6.46
CA TYR A 152 11.11 -3.82 6.62
C TYR A 152 10.50 -5.02 5.90
N TYR A 153 10.87 -5.23 4.65
CA TYR A 153 10.39 -6.33 3.83
C TYR A 153 10.74 -7.69 4.46
N ASN A 154 11.99 -7.89 4.82
CA ASN A 154 12.45 -9.17 5.37
C ASN A 154 11.87 -9.45 6.77
N ASP A 155 11.76 -8.42 7.61
CA ASP A 155 11.31 -8.59 8.99
C ASP A 155 9.80 -8.71 9.12
N ALA A 156 9.04 -8.16 8.18
CA ALA A 156 7.59 -8.08 8.30
C ALA A 156 6.84 -8.64 7.09
N LEU A 157 7.14 -8.17 5.89
CA LEU A 157 6.31 -8.46 4.73
C LEU A 157 6.55 -9.85 4.16
N TYR A 158 7.79 -10.29 4.12
CA TYR A 158 8.18 -11.58 3.57
C TYR A 158 7.58 -12.76 4.34
N ILE A 159 7.49 -12.63 5.66
CA ILE A 159 6.99 -13.70 6.54
C ILE A 159 5.47 -13.83 6.55
N MET A 160 4.76 -12.89 5.93
CA MET A 160 3.30 -12.95 5.87
C MET A 160 2.82 -14.10 5.00
N THR A 161 1.83 -14.84 5.50
CA THR A 161 1.10 -15.84 4.71
C THR A 161 0.18 -15.15 3.71
N SER A 162 -0.31 -15.89 2.71
CA SER A 162 -1.28 -15.36 1.75
C SER A 162 -2.55 -14.86 2.44
N ALA A 163 -3.03 -15.55 3.45
CA ALA A 163 -4.20 -15.13 4.23
C ALA A 163 -3.93 -13.82 4.98
N GLN A 164 -2.75 -13.67 5.56
CA GLN A 164 -2.36 -12.44 6.26
C GLN A 164 -2.24 -11.25 5.29
N LYS A 165 -1.67 -11.46 4.10
CA LYS A 165 -1.61 -10.44 3.06
C LYS A 165 -3.01 -9.98 2.63
N MET A 166 -3.94 -10.92 2.44
CA MET A 166 -5.32 -10.60 2.09
C MET A 166 -6.00 -9.80 3.22
N ASN A 167 -5.82 -10.22 4.46
CA ASN A 167 -6.36 -9.48 5.61
C ASN A 167 -5.79 -8.06 5.68
N PHE A 168 -4.51 -7.89 5.40
CA PHE A 168 -3.88 -6.57 5.36
C PHE A 168 -4.52 -5.69 4.28
N MET A 169 -4.68 -6.23 3.06
CA MET A 169 -5.25 -5.47 1.94
C MET A 169 -6.70 -5.06 2.18
N ASP A 170 -7.47 -5.88 2.89
CA ASP A 170 -8.89 -5.66 3.16
C ASP A 170 -9.13 -4.97 4.51
N SER A 171 -8.10 -4.81 5.33
CA SER A 171 -8.15 -4.11 6.61
C SER A 171 -7.71 -2.67 6.45
N ILE A 172 -8.46 -1.74 7.05
CA ILE A 172 -8.19 -0.31 6.95
C ILE A 172 -7.74 0.30 8.29
N ASP A 173 -7.58 -0.51 9.27
CA ASP A 173 -7.03 -0.10 10.57
C ASP A 173 -5.52 -0.04 10.58
#